data_90799cee0c7b0d4d8ebb84e386b020f6
#
_entry.id   90799cee0c7b0d4d8ebb84e386b020f6
#
_cell.length_a   1.000
_cell.length_b   1.000
_cell.length_c   1.000
_cell.angle_alpha   90.00
_cell.angle_beta   90.00
_cell.angle_gamma   90.00
#
_symmetry.space_group_name_H-M   'P 1'
#
loop_
_entity.id
_entity.type
_entity.pdbx_description
1 polymer ?
#
loop_
_entity_poly.entity_id
_entity_poly.type
_entity_poly.pdbx_seq_one_letter_code
_entity_poly.pdbx_strand_id
1 'polypeptide(L)'
;MPCRSDYMEPTHKERLLQETAVLYAYALNELGEEVPDTVHQAATDQYCRVDFVPELCQLIRNMTGDECDRIVYNPRSKISRNLADWWEKHEEADRKRNAKESEELLKQEFYERVIAKLNDDEIDVLKDVWGVN
;
A
#
# COMPACT_ATOMS: atom_id res chain seq x y z
N MET A 1 -31.23 -26.14 5.58
CA MET A 1 -30.06 -25.75 6.33
C MET A 1 -29.58 -24.38 5.83
N PRO A 2 -29.46 -23.41 6.71
CA PRO A 2 -28.96 -22.12 6.24
C PRO A 2 -27.56 -22.29 5.66
N CYS A 3 -27.28 -21.47 4.66
CA CYS A 3 -25.95 -21.46 4.06
C CYS A 3 -24.91 -21.07 5.13
N ARG A 4 -23.82 -21.80 5.16
CA ARG A 4 -22.77 -21.56 6.15
C ARG A 4 -22.24 -20.13 6.10
N SER A 5 -22.22 -19.52 4.93
CA SER A 5 -21.81 -18.12 4.76
C SER A 5 -22.70 -17.13 5.49
N ASP A 6 -23.96 -17.48 5.77
CA ASP A 6 -24.88 -16.60 6.50
C ASP A 6 -24.45 -16.36 7.95
N TYR A 7 -23.64 -17.25 8.51
CA TYR A 7 -23.12 -17.18 9.87
C TYR A 7 -21.67 -16.80 9.96
N MET A 8 -20.98 -16.67 8.82
CA MET A 8 -19.57 -16.32 8.81
C MET A 8 -19.41 -14.80 8.86
N GLU A 9 -18.65 -14.36 9.84
CA GLU A 9 -18.27 -12.95 9.89
C GLU A 9 -17.27 -12.66 8.77
N PRO A 10 -17.25 -11.42 8.25
CA PRO A 10 -16.23 -11.02 7.31
C PRO A 10 -14.83 -11.21 7.88
N THR A 11 -13.90 -11.65 7.07
CA THR A 11 -12.50 -11.76 7.47
C THR A 11 -11.89 -10.37 7.67
N HIS A 12 -10.79 -10.31 8.38
CA HIS A 12 -10.07 -9.05 8.56
C HIS A 12 -9.69 -8.43 7.21
N LYS A 13 -9.23 -9.24 6.27
CA LYS A 13 -8.90 -8.78 4.91
C LYS A 13 -10.11 -8.19 4.19
N GLU A 14 -11.26 -8.86 4.28
CA GLU A 14 -12.50 -8.38 3.66
C GLU A 14 -12.92 -7.03 4.24
N ARG A 15 -12.82 -6.87 5.56
CA ARG A 15 -13.12 -5.59 6.24
C ARG A 15 -12.19 -4.47 5.79
N LEU A 16 -10.90 -4.76 5.64
CA LEU A 16 -9.93 -3.78 5.16
C LEU A 16 -10.21 -3.37 3.71
N LEU A 17 -10.57 -4.33 2.86
CA LEU A 17 -10.92 -4.04 1.47
C LEU A 17 -12.19 -3.20 1.38
N GLN A 18 -13.20 -3.49 2.19
CA GLN A 18 -14.41 -2.67 2.25
C GLN A 18 -14.10 -1.25 2.73
N GLU A 19 -13.31 -1.12 3.79
CA GLU A 19 -12.90 0.19 4.32
C GLU A 19 -12.18 1.01 3.25
N THR A 20 -11.27 0.39 2.50
CA THR A 20 -10.56 1.06 1.40
C THR A 20 -11.52 1.53 0.33
N ALA A 21 -12.52 0.73 -0.03
CA ALA A 21 -13.55 1.13 -0.99
C ALA A 21 -14.38 2.32 -0.50
N VAL A 22 -14.74 2.33 0.78
CA VAL A 22 -15.46 3.46 1.41
C VAL A 22 -14.62 4.73 1.33
N LEU A 23 -13.34 4.65 1.68
CA LEU A 23 -12.44 5.79 1.64
C LEU A 23 -12.22 6.30 0.21
N TYR A 24 -12.12 5.40 -0.74
CA TYR A 24 -11.97 5.75 -2.15
C TYR A 24 -13.22 6.45 -2.68
N ALA A 25 -14.42 5.92 -2.36
CA ALA A 25 -15.68 6.56 -2.73
C ALA A 25 -15.79 7.96 -2.13
N TYR A 26 -15.42 8.12 -0.87
CA TYR A 26 -15.39 9.42 -0.20
C TYR A 26 -14.48 10.41 -0.91
N ALA A 27 -13.24 9.99 -1.20
CA ALA A 27 -12.26 10.87 -1.84
C ALA A 27 -12.70 11.30 -3.25
N LEU A 28 -13.24 10.38 -4.03
CA LEU A 28 -13.77 10.69 -5.36
C LEU A 28 -14.93 11.70 -5.28
N ASN A 29 -15.86 11.47 -4.35
CA ASN A 29 -17.00 12.36 -4.17
C ASN A 29 -16.58 13.78 -3.76
N GLU A 30 -15.62 13.91 -2.85
CA GLU A 30 -15.11 15.21 -2.40
C GLU A 30 -14.33 15.95 -3.49
N LEU A 31 -13.73 15.22 -4.43
CA LEU A 31 -13.08 15.80 -5.60
C LEU A 31 -14.07 16.21 -6.69
N GLY A 32 -15.35 15.91 -6.51
CA GLY A 32 -16.36 16.19 -7.51
C GLY A 32 -16.40 15.20 -8.67
N GLU A 33 -15.74 14.06 -8.51
CA GLU A 33 -15.73 13.01 -9.52
C GLU A 33 -16.86 12.01 -9.30
N GLU A 34 -17.32 11.39 -10.39
CA GLU A 34 -18.34 10.36 -10.30
C GLU A 34 -17.75 9.11 -9.68
N VAL A 35 -18.48 8.54 -8.70
CA VAL A 35 -18.08 7.29 -8.08
C VAL A 35 -18.62 6.13 -8.90
N PRO A 36 -17.74 5.25 -9.46
CA PRO A 36 -18.20 4.09 -10.21
C PRO A 36 -19.07 3.15 -9.39
N ASP A 37 -20.02 2.49 -10.03
CA ASP A 37 -20.90 1.51 -9.36
C ASP A 37 -20.11 0.38 -8.70
N THR A 38 -19.00 -0.04 -9.30
CA THR A 38 -18.11 -1.06 -8.72
C THR A 38 -17.54 -0.65 -7.36
N VAL A 39 -17.22 0.64 -7.20
CA VAL A 39 -16.74 1.19 -5.93
C VAL A 39 -17.86 1.25 -4.92
N HIS A 40 -19.06 1.71 -5.33
CA HIS A 40 -20.24 1.72 -4.43
C HIS A 40 -20.59 0.32 -3.94
N GLN A 41 -20.59 -0.67 -4.82
CA GLN A 41 -20.86 -2.06 -4.46
C GLN A 41 -19.83 -2.58 -3.46
N ALA A 42 -18.56 -2.33 -3.71
CA ALA A 42 -17.48 -2.75 -2.79
C ALA A 42 -17.60 -2.07 -1.43
N ALA A 43 -17.95 -0.79 -1.40
CA ALA A 43 -18.09 -0.02 -0.16
C ALA A 43 -19.24 -0.50 0.72
N THR A 44 -20.25 -1.13 0.13
CA THR A 44 -21.41 -1.68 0.86
C THR A 44 -21.33 -3.18 1.10
N ASP A 45 -20.29 -3.84 0.60
CA ASP A 45 -20.13 -5.30 0.69
C ASP A 45 -19.18 -5.64 1.85
N GLN A 46 -19.73 -6.22 2.92
CA GLN A 46 -18.94 -6.65 4.07
C GLN A 46 -17.98 -7.79 3.73
N TYR A 47 -18.21 -8.50 2.64
CA TYR A 47 -17.33 -9.57 2.14
C TYR A 47 -16.55 -9.13 0.91
N CYS A 48 -16.18 -7.85 0.87
CA CYS A 48 -15.49 -7.25 -0.26
C CYS A 48 -14.18 -7.97 -0.58
N ARG A 49 -13.98 -8.28 -1.86
CA ARG A 49 -12.75 -8.90 -2.36
C ARG A 49 -12.03 -8.06 -3.41
N VAL A 50 -12.56 -6.88 -3.70
CA VAL A 50 -11.98 -5.97 -4.67
C VAL A 50 -10.99 -5.06 -3.97
N ASP A 51 -9.78 -4.97 -4.51
CA ASP A 51 -8.69 -4.16 -3.94
C ASP A 51 -8.59 -2.82 -4.67
N PHE A 52 -8.93 -1.74 -3.97
CA PHE A 52 -8.80 -0.37 -4.47
C PHE A 52 -7.60 0.37 -3.87
N VAL A 53 -6.69 -0.33 -3.19
CA VAL A 53 -5.50 0.30 -2.59
C VAL A 53 -4.66 1.05 -3.63
N PRO A 54 -4.30 0.45 -4.79
CA PRO A 54 -3.50 1.17 -5.78
C PRO A 54 -4.19 2.43 -6.29
N GLU A 55 -5.49 2.36 -6.56
CA GLU A 55 -6.29 3.47 -7.09
C GLU A 55 -6.38 4.60 -6.06
N LEU A 56 -6.63 4.27 -4.80
CA LEU A 56 -6.70 5.27 -3.73
C LEU A 56 -5.34 5.93 -3.49
N CYS A 57 -4.27 5.18 -3.47
CA CYS A 57 -2.92 5.74 -3.34
C CYS A 57 -2.62 6.72 -4.46
N GLN A 58 -2.94 6.33 -5.70
CA GLN A 58 -2.72 7.18 -6.87
C GLN A 58 -3.56 8.46 -6.79
N LEU A 59 -4.82 8.33 -6.38
CA LEU A 59 -5.72 9.47 -6.24
C LEU A 59 -5.18 10.50 -5.24
N ILE A 60 -4.72 10.04 -4.08
CA ILE A 60 -4.16 10.92 -3.05
C ILE A 60 -2.86 11.58 -3.53
N ARG A 61 -2.00 10.85 -4.21
CA ARG A 61 -0.74 11.39 -4.75
C ARG A 61 -0.98 12.47 -5.79
N ASN A 62 -2.09 12.40 -6.52
CA ASN A 62 -2.46 13.37 -7.55
C ASN A 62 -3.23 14.58 -6.99
N MET A 63 -3.60 14.57 -5.72
CA MET A 63 -4.28 15.70 -5.08
C MET A 63 -3.34 16.89 -4.93
N THR A 64 -3.89 18.09 -5.09
CA THR A 64 -3.19 19.34 -4.74
C THR A 64 -3.07 19.45 -3.22
N GLY A 65 -2.22 20.37 -2.73
CA GLY A 65 -2.10 20.63 -1.29
C GLY A 65 -3.42 21.01 -0.65
N ASP A 66 -4.20 21.88 -1.32
CA ASP A 66 -5.52 22.31 -0.84
C ASP A 66 -6.52 21.14 -0.78
N GLU A 67 -6.50 20.28 -1.79
CA GLU A 67 -7.34 19.09 -1.82
C GLU A 67 -6.98 18.11 -0.70
N CYS A 68 -5.70 17.87 -0.46
CA CYS A 68 -5.23 17.04 0.66
C CYS A 68 -5.70 17.61 2.01
N ASP A 69 -5.54 18.91 2.23
CA ASP A 69 -5.95 19.55 3.48
C ASP A 69 -7.45 19.43 3.71
N ARG A 70 -8.25 19.57 2.65
CA ARG A 70 -9.71 19.52 2.74
C ARG A 70 -10.24 18.09 2.86
N ILE A 71 -9.64 17.14 2.16
CA ILE A 71 -10.18 15.79 2.00
C ILE A 71 -9.51 14.79 2.94
N VAL A 72 -8.19 14.82 3.03
CA VAL A 72 -7.41 13.86 3.82
C VAL A 72 -7.22 14.33 5.26
N TYR A 73 -6.92 15.59 5.47
CA TYR A 73 -6.54 16.15 6.76
C TYR A 73 -7.56 17.12 7.36
N ASN A 74 -8.84 16.90 7.09
CA ASN A 74 -9.90 17.70 7.68
C ASN A 74 -10.27 17.16 9.08
N PRO A 75 -9.87 17.85 10.18
CA PRO A 75 -10.10 17.33 11.53
C PRO A 75 -11.55 17.30 11.95
N ARG A 76 -12.43 17.99 11.23
CA ARG A 76 -13.87 18.02 11.52
C ARG A 76 -14.63 16.82 10.98
N SER A 77 -14.05 16.07 10.05
CA SER A 77 -14.68 14.91 9.43
C SER A 77 -14.07 13.62 9.96
N LYS A 78 -14.90 12.75 10.52
CA LYS A 78 -14.45 11.44 11.00
C LYS A 78 -13.88 10.59 9.86
N ILE A 79 -14.55 10.60 8.72
CA ILE A 79 -14.10 9.82 7.56
C ILE A 79 -12.77 10.37 7.00
N SER A 80 -12.58 11.67 7.03
CA SER A 80 -11.30 12.28 6.65
C SER A 80 -10.16 11.84 7.59
N ARG A 81 -10.41 11.80 8.89
CA ARG A 81 -9.44 11.30 9.87
C ARG A 81 -9.08 9.84 9.61
N ASN A 82 -10.07 9.02 9.28
CA ASN A 82 -9.83 7.63 8.91
C ASN A 82 -8.98 7.53 7.63
N LEU A 83 -9.24 8.38 6.66
CA LEU A 83 -8.46 8.44 5.42
C LEU A 83 -7.02 8.86 5.69
N ALA A 84 -6.80 9.84 6.57
CA ALA A 84 -5.47 10.29 6.97
C ALA A 84 -4.68 9.16 7.63
N ASP A 85 -5.30 8.42 8.56
CA ASP A 85 -4.67 7.27 9.22
C ASP A 85 -4.30 6.18 8.20
N TRP A 86 -5.22 5.89 7.29
CA TRP A 86 -4.99 4.91 6.23
C TRP A 86 -3.79 5.31 5.35
N TRP A 87 -3.77 6.57 4.94
CA TRP A 87 -2.73 7.10 4.07
C TRP A 87 -1.35 7.10 4.75
N GLU A 88 -1.29 7.55 5.99
CA GLU A 88 -0.03 7.57 6.76
C GLU A 88 0.55 6.18 6.93
N LYS A 89 -0.27 5.18 7.21
CA LYS A 89 0.17 3.80 7.34
C LYS A 89 0.73 3.26 6.02
N HIS A 90 0.09 3.59 4.90
CA HIS A 90 0.54 3.15 3.58
C HIS A 90 1.82 3.86 3.15
N GLU A 91 1.94 5.15 3.40
CA GLU A 91 3.18 5.89 3.11
C GLU A 91 4.36 5.34 3.93
N GLU A 92 4.14 5.05 5.19
CA GLU A 92 5.18 4.50 6.05
C GLU A 92 5.63 3.12 5.57
N ALA A 93 4.69 2.25 5.20
CA ALA A 93 5.00 0.93 4.66
C ALA A 93 5.78 1.05 3.34
N ASP A 94 5.39 1.96 2.46
CA ASP A 94 6.09 2.21 1.20
C ASP A 94 7.50 2.74 1.44
N ARG A 95 7.68 3.66 2.38
CA ARG A 95 9.01 4.19 2.73
C ARG A 95 9.93 3.10 3.26
N LYS A 96 9.42 2.23 4.14
CA LYS A 96 10.19 1.12 4.69
C LYS A 96 10.60 0.12 3.61
N ARG A 97 9.67 -0.20 2.71
CA ARG A 97 9.96 -1.10 1.59
C ARG A 97 10.99 -0.50 0.64
N ASN A 98 10.84 0.76 0.26
CA ASN A 98 11.77 1.45 -0.63
C ASN A 98 13.15 1.59 -0.01
N ALA A 99 13.25 1.89 1.29
CA ALA A 99 14.52 1.96 2.00
C ALA A 99 15.22 0.61 2.00
N LYS A 100 14.49 -0.48 2.23
CA LYS A 100 15.04 -1.84 2.22
C LYS A 100 15.54 -2.23 0.83
N GLU A 101 14.76 -1.95 -0.21
CA GLU A 101 15.14 -2.23 -1.60
C GLU A 101 16.39 -1.44 -2.00
N SER A 102 16.48 -0.18 -1.61
CA SER A 102 17.65 0.66 -1.87
C SER A 102 18.90 0.13 -1.16
N GLU A 103 18.76 -0.32 0.08
CA GLU A 103 19.86 -0.90 0.85
C GLU A 103 20.37 -2.19 0.20
N GLU A 104 19.45 -3.06 -0.21
CA GLU A 104 19.80 -4.31 -0.89
C GLU A 104 20.50 -4.05 -2.22
N LEU A 105 20.03 -3.07 -2.99
CA LEU A 105 20.65 -2.69 -4.26
C LEU A 105 22.06 -2.15 -4.05
N LEU A 106 22.30 -1.30 -3.06
CA LEU A 106 23.63 -0.78 -2.72
C LEU A 106 24.59 -1.89 -2.30
N LYS A 107 24.11 -2.87 -1.53
CA LYS A 107 24.92 -4.04 -1.16
C LYS A 107 25.32 -4.85 -2.38
N GLN A 108 24.39 -5.07 -3.29
CA GLN A 108 24.66 -5.80 -4.54
C GLN A 108 25.67 -5.07 -5.42
N GLU A 109 25.52 -3.78 -5.61
CA GLU A 109 26.45 -2.96 -6.37
C GLU A 109 27.84 -2.97 -5.77
N PHE A 110 27.95 -2.87 -4.46
CA PHE A 110 29.23 -2.96 -3.76
C PHE A 110 29.89 -4.32 -3.96
N TYR A 111 29.11 -5.40 -3.82
CA TYR A 111 29.59 -6.77 -4.04
C TYR A 111 30.11 -6.95 -5.46
N GLU A 112 29.37 -6.50 -6.46
CA GLU A 112 29.78 -6.58 -7.87
C GLU A 112 31.07 -5.82 -8.14
N ARG A 113 31.22 -4.63 -7.56
CA ARG A 113 32.45 -3.84 -7.71
C ARG A 113 33.66 -4.51 -7.09
N VAL A 114 33.48 -5.12 -5.93
CA VAL A 114 34.56 -5.84 -5.25
C VAL A 114 34.98 -7.06 -6.05
N ILE A 115 34.02 -7.85 -6.53
CA ILE A 115 34.28 -9.03 -7.37
C ILE A 115 35.04 -8.67 -8.63
N ALA A 116 34.67 -7.58 -9.29
CA ALA A 116 35.33 -7.13 -10.52
C ALA A 116 36.82 -6.80 -10.33
N LYS A 117 37.25 -6.54 -9.09
CA LYS A 117 38.64 -6.19 -8.75
C LYS A 117 39.45 -7.36 -8.21
N LEU A 118 38.79 -8.50 -7.95
CA LEU A 118 39.44 -9.67 -7.35
C LEU A 118 39.78 -10.70 -8.43
N ASN A 119 40.78 -11.55 -8.14
CA ASN A 119 41.02 -12.74 -8.93
C ASN A 119 40.09 -13.87 -8.52
N ASP A 120 40.08 -14.97 -9.27
CA ASP A 120 39.16 -16.08 -9.03
C ASP A 120 39.29 -16.68 -7.61
N ASP A 121 40.52 -16.81 -7.11
CA ASP A 121 40.77 -17.35 -5.78
C ASP A 121 40.20 -16.42 -4.68
N GLU A 122 40.37 -15.13 -4.85
CA GLU A 122 39.86 -14.12 -3.92
C GLU A 122 38.32 -14.08 -3.96
N ILE A 123 37.73 -14.27 -5.12
CA ILE A 123 36.28 -14.34 -5.30
C ILE A 123 35.71 -15.54 -4.53
N ASP A 124 36.31 -16.70 -4.63
CA ASP A 124 35.89 -17.91 -3.92
C ASP A 124 35.92 -17.73 -2.40
N VAL A 125 37.00 -17.15 -1.87
CA VAL A 125 37.13 -16.84 -0.46
C VAL A 125 36.04 -15.87 0.00
N LEU A 126 35.79 -14.84 -0.78
CA LEU A 126 34.78 -13.81 -0.49
C LEU A 126 33.37 -14.40 -0.47
N LYS A 127 33.06 -15.29 -1.41
CA LYS A 127 31.78 -15.98 -1.45
C LYS A 127 31.56 -16.85 -0.21
N ASP A 128 32.59 -17.55 0.24
CA ASP A 128 32.53 -18.37 1.46
C ASP A 128 32.26 -17.51 2.69
N VAL A 129 32.95 -16.38 2.84
CA VAL A 129 32.79 -15.45 3.96
C VAL A 129 31.40 -14.81 3.95
N TRP A 130 30.87 -14.46 2.78
CA TRP A 130 29.58 -13.79 2.66
C TRP A 130 28.41 -14.76 2.50
N GLY A 131 28.65 -16.06 2.39
CA GLY A 131 27.63 -17.07 2.18
C GLY A 131 26.91 -16.95 0.85
N VAL A 132 27.57 -16.35 -0.14
CA VAL A 132 27.03 -16.19 -1.51
C VAL A 132 27.57 -17.31 -2.39
N ASN A 133 26.68 -18.07 -2.98
CA ASN A 133 27.03 -19.17 -3.88
C ASN A 133 26.75 -18.81 -5.34
#